data_268ddaa53892e9d94a48a2de9d70eb6c
#
_entry.id   268ddaa53892e9d94a48a2de9d70eb6c
#
_cell.length_a   1.000
_cell.length_b   1.000
_cell.length_c   1.000
_cell.angle_alpha   90.00
_cell.angle_beta   90.00
_cell.angle_gamma   90.00
#
_symmetry.space_group_name_H-M   'P 1'
#
loop_
_entity.id
_entity.type
_entity.pdbx_description
1 polymer ?
#
loop_
_entity_poly.entity_id
_entity_poly.type
_entity_poly.pdbx_seq_one_letter_code
_entity_poly.pdbx_strand_id
1 'polypeptide(L)'
;MCGIVGIVSRAPVNQLIYDGLLLLQHRGQDAAGIVTQQGRKFYMHKAKGMVRDVFRTRNMRALPGNVGLGQVRYPTAGNAFSEDEAQPFYVNAPFGLVLSHNGNLTNAAELKAELFNTDHRHINTDSDSEVLLNVLAHELEKTTRGLPLTPGDVFAAVRGVHRRVKGSYAVVALIAGHGLLAFRDPFGIRPLCIGHGQNEGTATVMVASESVALEGTGHQFDRDIAPGEAVYVDLEGQVHAEQCAAKAQLMPCIFEFVYLARPDSVLDGISVYQARLNLGETLAKRVVSTVPPSEIDVIIPIPESSRPSATQLAHLLGIPYREGFVKNRYVGRTFIMPGQGVRKKSVRQKLNVIASEFKGRNVLLVDDSIVRGTTSREIVQMARDAGARKVYLASAAPPVRFPNVYGIDMPTPGELVAHGRTVEEIRQEIGCDALIYQDVEGMKRAIRSLNPALDGFDASCFDGVYVTGDVTAETIAMMNSSRADTAEKIGEDSDVDVSRLALPNPQEA
;
A
#
# COMPACT_ATOMS: atom_id res chain seq x y z
N MET A 1 -3.09 -0.73 2.29
CA MET A 1 -2.26 0.29 1.60
C MET A 1 -3.03 0.82 0.42
N CYS A 2 -2.97 2.12 0.14
CA CYS A 2 -3.71 2.75 -0.95
C CYS A 2 -2.77 3.28 -2.03
N GLY A 3 -3.30 3.52 -3.24
CA GLY A 3 -2.64 4.28 -4.29
C GLY A 3 -3.41 5.57 -4.54
N ILE A 4 -2.71 6.69 -4.57
CA ILE A 4 -3.30 8.01 -4.79
C ILE A 4 -2.64 8.72 -5.96
N VAL A 5 -3.42 9.53 -6.66
CA VAL A 5 -3.02 10.35 -7.81
C VAL A 5 -3.70 11.70 -7.69
N GLY A 6 -2.99 12.77 -8.03
CA GLY A 6 -3.55 14.10 -8.19
C GLY A 6 -2.95 14.80 -9.40
N ILE A 7 -3.72 15.62 -10.11
CA ILE A 7 -3.25 16.26 -11.34
C ILE A 7 -3.87 17.64 -11.52
N VAL A 8 -3.06 18.57 -11.98
CA VAL A 8 -3.46 19.90 -12.46
C VAL A 8 -3.06 20.03 -13.94
N SER A 9 -4.01 20.47 -14.76
CA SER A 9 -3.86 20.64 -16.21
C SER A 9 -4.72 21.81 -16.71
N ARG A 10 -4.60 22.14 -17.98
CA ARG A 10 -5.56 23.00 -18.70
C ARG A 10 -6.48 22.21 -19.62
N ALA A 11 -6.19 20.92 -19.84
CA ALA A 11 -7.02 19.96 -20.57
C ALA A 11 -7.72 18.99 -19.60
N PRO A 12 -8.76 18.23 -20.02
CA PRO A 12 -9.47 17.28 -19.20
C PRO A 12 -8.54 16.22 -18.59
N VAL A 13 -8.70 15.93 -17.28
CA VAL A 13 -7.77 15.04 -16.54
C VAL A 13 -8.34 13.68 -16.17
N ASN A 14 -9.61 13.44 -16.38
CA ASN A 14 -10.28 12.21 -15.95
C ASN A 14 -9.59 10.93 -16.48
N GLN A 15 -9.18 10.92 -17.76
CA GLN A 15 -8.50 9.76 -18.35
C GLN A 15 -7.13 9.53 -17.74
N LEU A 16 -6.33 10.59 -17.54
CA LEU A 16 -5.00 10.48 -16.90
C LEU A 16 -5.09 9.96 -15.46
N ILE A 17 -6.12 10.38 -14.69
CA ILE A 17 -6.34 9.86 -13.35
C ILE A 17 -6.71 8.37 -13.42
N TYR A 18 -7.62 7.99 -14.32
CA TYR A 18 -7.99 6.59 -14.53
C TYR A 18 -6.78 5.72 -14.86
N ASP A 19 -5.95 6.14 -15.80
CA ASP A 19 -4.75 5.41 -16.23
C ASP A 19 -3.72 5.32 -15.10
N GLY A 20 -3.49 6.42 -14.35
CA GLY A 20 -2.64 6.42 -13.17
C GLY A 20 -3.12 5.46 -12.08
N LEU A 21 -4.43 5.41 -11.83
CA LEU A 21 -5.00 4.46 -10.88
C LEU A 21 -4.89 3.00 -11.34
N LEU A 22 -5.01 2.71 -12.64
CA LEU A 22 -4.74 1.37 -13.18
C LEU A 22 -3.30 0.93 -12.92
N LEU A 23 -2.34 1.84 -13.10
CA LEU A 23 -0.93 1.57 -12.81
C LEU A 23 -0.67 1.32 -11.31
N LEU A 24 -1.49 1.92 -10.44
CA LEU A 24 -1.45 1.74 -8.99
C LEU A 24 -2.42 0.66 -8.46
N GLN A 25 -3.10 -0.10 -9.32
CA GLN A 25 -4.12 -1.08 -8.89
C GLN A 25 -3.58 -2.16 -7.94
N HIS A 26 -2.28 -2.45 -7.98
CA HIS A 26 -1.63 -3.38 -7.05
C HIS A 26 -1.67 -2.89 -5.59
N ARG A 27 -1.81 -1.58 -5.37
CA ARG A 27 -1.88 -0.96 -4.03
C ARG A 27 -3.26 -1.07 -3.39
N GLY A 28 -4.33 -1.22 -4.19
CA GLY A 28 -5.69 -1.36 -3.67
C GLY A 28 -6.64 -1.96 -4.69
N GLN A 29 -7.56 -2.82 -4.25
CA GLN A 29 -8.52 -3.54 -5.10
C GLN A 29 -9.94 -3.58 -4.51
N ASP A 30 -10.14 -2.94 -3.35
CA ASP A 30 -11.40 -2.95 -2.61
C ASP A 30 -12.40 -1.92 -3.14
N ALA A 31 -11.92 -0.70 -3.32
CA ALA A 31 -12.71 0.40 -3.85
C ALA A 31 -11.84 1.33 -4.71
N ALA A 32 -12.47 2.09 -5.58
CA ALA A 32 -11.82 3.13 -6.35
C ALA A 32 -12.71 4.38 -6.41
N GLY A 33 -12.10 5.56 -6.40
CA GLY A 33 -12.79 6.83 -6.50
C GLY A 33 -11.99 7.85 -7.29
N ILE A 34 -12.70 8.67 -8.05
CA ILE A 34 -12.15 9.82 -8.78
C ILE A 34 -13.02 11.03 -8.49
N VAL A 35 -12.38 12.16 -8.27
CA VAL A 35 -13.01 13.48 -8.27
C VAL A 35 -12.30 14.37 -9.26
N THR A 36 -13.07 15.15 -10.02
CA THR A 36 -12.56 16.19 -10.89
C THR A 36 -13.22 17.54 -10.53
N GLN A 37 -12.55 18.61 -10.87
CA GLN A 37 -13.03 19.98 -10.64
C GLN A 37 -13.11 20.76 -11.96
N GLN A 38 -14.26 21.37 -12.19
CA GLN A 38 -14.48 22.35 -13.25
C GLN A 38 -14.96 23.68 -12.64
N GLY A 39 -14.17 24.73 -12.76
CA GLY A 39 -14.40 25.96 -12.02
C GLY A 39 -14.30 25.72 -10.50
N ARG A 40 -15.39 25.94 -9.77
CA ARG A 40 -15.48 25.67 -8.32
C ARG A 40 -16.33 24.44 -7.99
N LYS A 41 -16.79 23.69 -8.99
CA LYS A 41 -17.66 22.53 -8.79
C LYS A 41 -16.86 21.25 -8.87
N PHE A 42 -17.06 20.37 -7.88
CA PHE A 42 -16.56 18.99 -7.89
C PHE A 42 -17.55 18.04 -8.55
N TYR A 43 -17.01 17.08 -9.28
CA TYR A 43 -17.70 15.93 -9.84
C TYR A 43 -17.00 14.68 -9.31
N MET A 44 -17.74 13.83 -8.61
CA MET A 44 -17.18 12.67 -7.90
C MET A 44 -17.93 11.41 -8.28
N HIS A 45 -17.17 10.34 -8.50
CA HIS A 45 -17.67 8.98 -8.56
C HIS A 45 -16.75 8.05 -7.80
N LYS A 46 -17.31 7.25 -6.91
CA LYS A 46 -16.59 6.23 -6.12
C LYS A 46 -17.48 5.04 -5.88
N ALA A 47 -16.92 3.84 -5.88
CA ALA A 47 -17.63 2.61 -5.58
C ALA A 47 -16.64 1.49 -5.20
N LYS A 48 -17.18 0.39 -4.71
CA LYS A 48 -16.42 -0.85 -4.50
C LYS A 48 -16.02 -1.49 -5.81
N GLY A 49 -14.83 -2.06 -5.83
CA GLY A 49 -14.28 -2.79 -6.97
C GLY A 49 -12.99 -2.19 -7.51
N MET A 50 -12.44 -2.85 -8.54
CA MET A 50 -11.26 -2.36 -9.23
C MET A 50 -11.61 -1.18 -10.14
N VAL A 51 -10.60 -0.39 -10.51
CA VAL A 51 -10.75 0.81 -11.36
C VAL A 51 -11.57 0.54 -12.60
N ARG A 52 -11.27 -0.54 -13.34
CA ARG A 52 -12.00 -0.92 -14.56
C ARG A 52 -13.47 -1.31 -14.33
N ASP A 53 -13.80 -1.75 -13.12
CA ASP A 53 -15.17 -2.20 -12.78
C ASP A 53 -16.01 -1.02 -12.31
N VAL A 54 -15.40 -0.10 -11.57
CA VAL A 54 -16.03 1.12 -11.04
C VAL A 54 -16.25 2.16 -12.14
N PHE A 55 -15.23 2.39 -13.00
CA PHE A 55 -15.28 3.45 -14.00
C PHE A 55 -15.63 2.91 -15.39
N ARG A 56 -16.91 2.95 -15.72
CA ARG A 56 -17.42 2.68 -17.07
C ARG A 56 -17.48 4.00 -17.87
N THR A 57 -17.64 3.92 -19.19
CA THR A 57 -17.70 5.09 -20.08
C THR A 57 -18.67 6.19 -19.57
N ARG A 58 -19.84 5.79 -19.06
CA ARG A 58 -20.82 6.75 -18.50
C ARG A 58 -20.28 7.52 -17.28
N ASN A 59 -19.54 6.83 -16.40
CA ASN A 59 -18.95 7.41 -15.19
C ASN A 59 -17.83 8.39 -15.57
N MET A 60 -16.97 8.01 -16.51
CA MET A 60 -15.89 8.85 -17.01
C MET A 60 -16.41 10.15 -17.66
N ARG A 61 -17.50 10.06 -18.44
CA ARG A 61 -18.15 11.24 -19.03
C ARG A 61 -18.78 12.18 -17.99
N ALA A 62 -19.12 11.67 -16.83
CA ALA A 62 -19.69 12.46 -15.73
C ALA A 62 -18.62 13.15 -14.86
N LEU A 63 -17.33 13.03 -15.20
CA LEU A 63 -16.18 13.60 -14.50
C LEU A 63 -15.48 14.65 -15.38
N PRO A 64 -16.12 15.78 -15.73
CA PRO A 64 -15.49 16.85 -16.49
C PRO A 64 -14.55 17.65 -15.59
N GLY A 65 -13.56 18.30 -16.18
CA GLY A 65 -12.67 19.23 -15.47
C GLY A 65 -11.20 18.96 -15.76
N ASN A 66 -10.40 19.92 -15.37
CA ASN A 66 -8.98 20.00 -15.68
C ASN A 66 -8.07 19.88 -14.44
N VAL A 67 -8.66 19.72 -13.27
CA VAL A 67 -7.98 19.39 -12.01
C VAL A 67 -8.70 18.21 -11.39
N GLY A 68 -7.97 17.28 -10.79
CA GLY A 68 -8.62 16.13 -10.16
C GLY A 68 -7.67 15.30 -9.31
N LEU A 69 -8.25 14.40 -8.54
CA LEU A 69 -7.53 13.36 -7.80
C LEU A 69 -8.29 12.04 -7.83
N GLY A 70 -7.58 10.97 -7.53
CA GLY A 70 -8.18 9.64 -7.44
C GLY A 70 -7.44 8.74 -6.46
N GLN A 71 -8.13 7.68 -6.05
CA GLN A 71 -7.60 6.68 -5.15
C GLN A 71 -8.04 5.27 -5.53
N VAL A 72 -7.15 4.31 -5.31
CA VAL A 72 -7.46 2.89 -5.14
C VAL A 72 -7.27 2.51 -3.69
N ARG A 73 -8.32 1.95 -3.06
CA ARG A 73 -8.35 1.64 -1.63
C ARG A 73 -7.91 0.20 -1.37
N TYR A 74 -7.13 0.07 -0.31
CA TYR A 74 -6.96 -1.18 0.44
C TYR A 74 -7.40 -0.91 1.88
N PRO A 75 -8.39 -1.63 2.43
CA PRO A 75 -8.93 -1.32 3.74
C PRO A 75 -7.87 -1.59 4.82
N THR A 76 -7.51 -0.58 5.59
CA THR A 76 -6.55 -0.65 6.70
C THR A 76 -7.14 -0.19 8.01
N ALA A 77 -8.13 0.70 7.96
CA ALA A 77 -8.93 1.19 9.07
C ALA A 77 -10.39 1.28 8.63
N GLY A 78 -11.32 1.25 9.58
CA GLY A 78 -12.76 1.33 9.33
C GLY A 78 -13.38 0.04 8.77
N ASN A 79 -14.61 0.16 8.27
CA ASN A 79 -15.37 -0.97 7.74
C ASN A 79 -15.05 -1.21 6.25
N ALA A 80 -14.40 -2.33 5.93
CA ALA A 80 -14.08 -2.73 4.56
C ALA A 80 -15.33 -2.96 3.68
N PHE A 81 -16.52 -3.13 4.28
CA PHE A 81 -17.76 -3.40 3.57
C PHE A 81 -18.60 -2.16 3.32
N SER A 82 -18.29 -1.01 3.94
CA SER A 82 -18.99 0.24 3.72
C SER A 82 -18.51 0.96 2.46
N GLU A 83 -19.43 1.29 1.56
CA GLU A 83 -19.13 2.17 0.41
C GLU A 83 -18.86 3.61 0.85
N ASP A 84 -19.40 4.03 2.00
CA ASP A 84 -19.20 5.38 2.56
C ASP A 84 -17.74 5.66 2.86
N GLU A 85 -16.97 4.62 3.19
CA GLU A 85 -15.54 4.71 3.46
C GLU A 85 -14.65 4.69 2.22
N ALA A 86 -15.22 4.50 1.03
CA ALA A 86 -14.48 4.70 -0.20
C ALA A 86 -14.05 6.17 -0.32
N GLN A 87 -12.79 6.39 -0.67
CA GLN A 87 -12.26 7.72 -0.90
C GLN A 87 -12.44 8.13 -2.38
N PRO A 88 -12.45 9.43 -2.68
CA PRO A 88 -12.15 10.61 -1.84
C PRO A 88 -13.25 10.98 -0.86
N PHE A 89 -12.87 11.65 0.23
CA PHE A 89 -13.82 12.32 1.15
C PHE A 89 -13.99 13.79 0.80
N TYR A 90 -15.15 14.37 1.14
CA TYR A 90 -15.49 15.75 0.87
C TYR A 90 -16.02 16.45 2.11
N VAL A 91 -15.64 17.71 2.29
CA VAL A 91 -16.23 18.65 3.26
C VAL A 91 -16.46 19.99 2.58
N ASN A 92 -17.60 20.65 2.91
CA ASN A 92 -18.00 21.89 2.24
C ASN A 92 -17.30 23.16 2.76
N ALA A 93 -16.76 23.15 3.96
CA ALA A 93 -16.13 24.31 4.59
C ALA A 93 -14.72 24.00 5.10
N PRO A 94 -13.78 24.96 5.00
CA PRO A 94 -13.83 26.17 4.19
C PRO A 94 -13.60 25.86 2.69
N PHE A 95 -14.13 26.68 1.79
CA PHE A 95 -13.93 26.61 0.32
C PHE A 95 -14.45 25.37 -0.41
N GLY A 96 -14.81 24.28 0.25
CA GLY A 96 -14.96 22.93 -0.30
C GLY A 96 -13.62 22.24 -0.45
N LEU A 97 -13.44 21.12 0.26
CA LEU A 97 -12.22 20.33 0.26
C LEU A 97 -12.54 18.89 -0.10
N VAL A 98 -11.68 18.29 -0.91
CA VAL A 98 -11.69 16.86 -1.20
C VAL A 98 -10.32 16.29 -0.88
N LEU A 99 -10.26 15.12 -0.25
CA LEU A 99 -9.00 14.51 0.18
C LEU A 99 -8.98 13.02 -0.10
N SER A 100 -7.83 12.55 -0.56
CA SER A 100 -7.42 11.13 -0.56
C SER A 100 -6.15 10.95 0.26
N HIS A 101 -6.09 9.85 1.00
CA HIS A 101 -5.05 9.54 1.95
C HIS A 101 -4.54 8.11 1.76
N ASN A 102 -3.23 7.93 1.82
CA ASN A 102 -2.55 6.64 1.97
C ASN A 102 -1.75 6.65 3.26
N GLY A 103 -2.11 5.80 4.20
CA GLY A 103 -1.48 5.72 5.51
C GLY A 103 -2.44 5.19 6.57
N ASN A 104 -2.16 5.53 7.82
CA ASN A 104 -3.05 5.31 8.96
C ASN A 104 -2.64 6.21 10.13
N LEU A 105 -3.62 6.84 10.76
CA LEU A 105 -3.41 7.71 11.92
C LEU A 105 -3.41 6.90 13.21
N THR A 106 -2.39 7.10 14.04
CA THR A 106 -2.28 6.43 15.34
C THR A 106 -3.15 7.08 16.42
N ASN A 107 -3.50 8.35 16.25
CA ASN A 107 -4.34 9.12 17.16
C ASN A 107 -5.71 9.51 16.59
N ALA A 108 -6.26 8.74 15.64
CA ALA A 108 -7.53 9.05 15.00
C ALA A 108 -8.70 9.19 15.99
N ALA A 109 -8.78 8.33 16.98
CA ALA A 109 -9.85 8.37 18.00
C ALA A 109 -9.81 9.65 18.85
N GLU A 110 -8.60 10.06 19.27
CA GLU A 110 -8.40 11.30 20.04
C GLU A 110 -8.79 12.53 19.19
N LEU A 111 -8.35 12.55 17.92
CA LEU A 111 -8.68 13.62 16.99
C LEU A 111 -10.18 13.68 16.67
N LYS A 112 -10.86 12.54 16.55
CA LYS A 112 -12.31 12.47 16.32
C LYS A 112 -13.06 13.12 17.50
N ALA A 113 -12.64 12.84 18.74
CA ALA A 113 -13.22 13.46 19.92
C ALA A 113 -12.91 14.97 20.02
N GLU A 114 -11.70 15.40 19.70
CA GLU A 114 -11.30 16.82 19.69
C GLU A 114 -12.10 17.59 18.63
N LEU A 115 -12.20 17.07 17.40
CA LEU A 115 -12.97 17.67 16.31
C LEU A 115 -14.44 17.88 16.70
N PHE A 116 -15.06 16.92 17.39
CA PHE A 116 -16.44 17.03 17.84
C PHE A 116 -16.61 18.04 18.97
N ASN A 117 -15.79 17.94 20.02
CA ASN A 117 -15.97 18.71 21.25
C ASN A 117 -15.45 20.15 21.14
N THR A 118 -14.38 20.38 20.37
CA THR A 118 -13.66 21.66 20.33
C THR A 118 -13.88 22.38 19.00
N ASP A 119 -13.74 21.64 17.89
CA ASP A 119 -13.80 22.22 16.56
C ASP A 119 -15.23 22.22 15.99
N HIS A 120 -16.18 21.56 16.68
CA HIS A 120 -17.61 21.44 16.34
C HIS A 120 -17.81 20.80 14.94
N ARG A 121 -17.00 19.80 14.61
CA ARG A 121 -17.06 19.05 13.35
C ARG A 121 -17.52 17.62 13.59
N HIS A 122 -18.55 17.21 12.86
CA HIS A 122 -19.05 15.84 12.91
C HIS A 122 -18.31 14.96 11.91
N ILE A 123 -17.94 13.75 12.35
CA ILE A 123 -17.32 12.70 11.54
C ILE A 123 -18.32 11.56 11.38
N ASN A 124 -18.68 11.27 10.14
CA ASN A 124 -19.76 10.34 9.83
C ASN A 124 -19.31 8.88 9.72
N THR A 125 -18.02 8.64 9.41
CA THR A 125 -17.46 7.29 9.22
C THR A 125 -16.43 6.94 10.31
N ASP A 126 -15.93 5.71 10.28
CA ASP A 126 -14.82 5.28 11.12
C ASP A 126 -13.46 5.39 10.39
N SER A 127 -13.45 6.04 9.22
CA SER A 127 -12.24 6.27 8.45
C SER A 127 -11.39 7.39 9.06
N ASP A 128 -10.13 7.10 9.31
CA ASP A 128 -9.10 8.07 9.72
C ASP A 128 -8.88 9.17 8.67
N SER A 129 -9.18 8.88 7.40
CA SER A 129 -9.07 9.82 6.29
C SER A 129 -10.12 10.93 6.37
N GLU A 130 -11.35 10.66 6.86
CA GLU A 130 -12.35 11.68 7.13
C GLU A 130 -11.93 12.56 8.31
N VAL A 131 -11.31 11.96 9.35
CA VAL A 131 -10.72 12.69 10.47
C VAL A 131 -9.63 13.65 9.96
N LEU A 132 -8.69 13.15 9.16
CA LEU A 132 -7.61 13.97 8.58
C LEU A 132 -8.13 15.11 7.72
N LEU A 133 -9.14 14.86 6.88
CA LEU A 133 -9.79 15.91 6.08
C LEU A 133 -10.37 17.03 6.97
N ASN A 134 -11.04 16.68 8.05
CA ASN A 134 -11.64 17.65 8.95
C ASN A 134 -10.61 18.42 9.79
N VAL A 135 -9.48 17.78 10.17
CA VAL A 135 -8.34 18.49 10.77
C VAL A 135 -7.77 19.51 9.77
N LEU A 136 -7.50 19.11 8.52
CA LEU A 136 -7.02 20.03 7.49
C LEU A 136 -8.01 21.19 7.24
N ALA A 137 -9.30 20.90 7.19
CA ALA A 137 -10.35 21.90 7.00
C ALA A 137 -10.35 22.92 8.15
N HIS A 138 -10.23 22.46 9.39
CA HIS A 138 -10.19 23.34 10.56
C HIS A 138 -8.93 24.20 10.58
N GLU A 139 -7.76 23.61 10.31
CA GLU A 139 -6.51 24.37 10.27
C GLU A 139 -6.51 25.38 9.12
N LEU A 140 -7.07 25.05 7.96
CA LEU A 140 -7.18 25.99 6.84
C LEU A 140 -8.12 27.17 7.19
N GLU A 141 -9.24 26.91 7.87
CA GLU A 141 -10.15 27.95 8.36
C GLU A 141 -9.43 28.93 9.31
N LYS A 142 -8.62 28.40 10.24
CA LYS A 142 -7.85 29.23 11.20
C LYS A 142 -6.75 30.08 10.56
N THR A 143 -6.14 29.57 9.50
CA THR A 143 -4.97 30.24 8.88
C THR A 143 -5.33 31.21 7.77
N THR A 144 -6.50 31.03 7.16
CA THR A 144 -6.96 31.89 6.05
C THR A 144 -7.29 33.29 6.56
N ARG A 145 -6.61 34.30 6.00
CA ARG A 145 -6.76 35.71 6.39
C ARG A 145 -7.63 36.52 5.44
N GLY A 146 -8.08 35.92 4.37
CA GLY A 146 -8.91 36.59 3.35
C GLY A 146 -8.92 35.84 2.02
N LEU A 147 -9.43 36.48 0.99
CA LEU A 147 -9.43 35.99 -0.39
C LEU A 147 -8.59 36.91 -1.27
N PRO A 148 -7.82 36.37 -2.24
CA PRO A 148 -7.66 34.95 -2.55
C PRO A 148 -6.83 34.22 -1.51
N LEU A 149 -7.05 32.88 -1.40
CA LEU A 149 -6.21 31.99 -0.60
C LEU A 149 -4.77 32.00 -1.15
N THR A 150 -3.80 32.20 -0.28
CA THR A 150 -2.39 32.23 -0.66
C THR A 150 -1.69 30.88 -0.39
N PRO A 151 -0.59 30.56 -1.09
CA PRO A 151 0.23 29.39 -0.74
C PRO A 151 0.67 29.39 0.73
N GLY A 152 0.98 30.58 1.29
CA GLY A 152 1.35 30.73 2.70
C GLY A 152 0.26 30.31 3.68
N ASP A 153 -1.02 30.58 3.37
CA ASP A 153 -2.17 30.13 4.18
C ASP A 153 -2.29 28.62 4.15
N VAL A 154 -2.11 28.00 2.97
CA VAL A 154 -2.15 26.54 2.79
C VAL A 154 -1.02 25.87 3.58
N PHE A 155 0.21 26.36 3.47
CA PHE A 155 1.34 25.81 4.22
C PHE A 155 1.21 26.02 5.74
N ALA A 156 0.62 27.13 6.17
CA ALA A 156 0.30 27.35 7.59
C ALA A 156 -0.72 26.32 8.11
N ALA A 157 -1.71 25.96 7.30
CA ALA A 157 -2.66 24.90 7.64
C ALA A 157 -1.98 23.52 7.76
N VAL A 158 -1.09 23.17 6.81
CA VAL A 158 -0.33 21.90 6.88
C VAL A 158 0.59 21.86 8.11
N ARG A 159 1.23 22.98 8.48
CA ARG A 159 1.95 23.07 9.76
C ARG A 159 1.05 22.79 10.97
N GLY A 160 -0.22 23.20 10.90
CA GLY A 160 -1.26 22.85 11.89
C GLY A 160 -1.55 21.37 11.93
N VAL A 161 -1.74 20.76 10.76
CA VAL A 161 -1.96 19.31 10.63
C VAL A 161 -0.79 18.53 11.25
N HIS A 162 0.46 18.84 10.91
CA HIS A 162 1.64 18.14 11.46
C HIS A 162 1.80 18.26 12.98
N ARG A 163 1.24 19.31 13.60
CA ARG A 163 1.22 19.43 15.07
C ARG A 163 0.19 18.54 15.76
N ARG A 164 -0.93 18.26 15.10
CA ARG A 164 -2.07 17.52 15.68
C ARG A 164 -2.04 16.05 15.33
N VAL A 165 -1.72 15.73 14.08
CA VAL A 165 -1.86 14.38 13.50
C VAL A 165 -0.60 13.57 13.77
N LYS A 166 -0.80 12.32 14.25
CA LYS A 166 0.24 11.32 14.45
C LYS A 166 -0.01 10.10 13.56
N GLY A 167 1.04 9.35 13.26
CA GLY A 167 0.97 8.18 12.38
C GLY A 167 1.60 8.44 11.03
N SER A 168 1.16 7.73 10.01
CA SER A 168 1.65 7.86 8.64
C SER A 168 0.59 8.44 7.72
N TYR A 169 0.98 9.36 6.85
CA TYR A 169 0.08 9.93 5.86
C TYR A 169 0.81 10.51 4.65
N ALA A 170 0.44 10.00 3.47
CA ALA A 170 0.65 10.67 2.20
C ALA A 170 -0.71 11.15 1.71
N VAL A 171 -0.85 12.42 1.42
CA VAL A 171 -2.13 13.09 1.19
C VAL A 171 -2.13 13.82 -0.13
N VAL A 172 -3.25 13.72 -0.85
CA VAL A 172 -3.57 14.59 -1.99
C VAL A 172 -4.96 15.18 -1.75
N ALA A 173 -5.07 16.49 -1.81
CA ALA A 173 -6.31 17.20 -1.58
C ALA A 173 -6.56 18.25 -2.67
N LEU A 174 -7.84 18.55 -2.94
CA LEU A 174 -8.26 19.67 -3.79
C LEU A 174 -8.96 20.73 -2.95
N ILE A 175 -8.65 21.99 -3.22
CA ILE A 175 -9.32 23.16 -2.65
C ILE A 175 -10.11 23.81 -3.78
N ALA A 176 -11.46 23.83 -3.67
CA ALA A 176 -12.33 24.25 -4.75
C ALA A 176 -12.03 25.67 -5.26
N GLY A 177 -11.67 25.77 -6.53
CA GLY A 177 -11.33 27.03 -7.17
C GLY A 177 -9.96 27.60 -6.81
N HIS A 178 -9.07 26.81 -6.15
CA HIS A 178 -7.75 27.26 -5.73
C HIS A 178 -6.61 26.36 -6.25
N GLY A 179 -6.71 25.03 -6.12
CA GLY A 179 -5.66 24.15 -6.61
C GLY A 179 -5.59 22.80 -5.92
N LEU A 180 -4.44 22.13 -6.10
CA LEU A 180 -4.11 20.82 -5.57
C LEU A 180 -3.03 20.97 -4.50
N LEU A 181 -3.26 20.33 -3.36
CA LEU A 181 -2.32 20.23 -2.25
C LEU A 181 -1.86 18.77 -2.09
N ALA A 182 -0.56 18.56 -1.93
CA ALA A 182 0.01 17.26 -1.60
C ALA A 182 1.01 17.42 -0.44
N PHE A 183 1.01 16.47 0.52
CA PHE A 183 1.98 16.49 1.62
C PHE A 183 2.21 15.11 2.21
N ARG A 184 3.37 14.91 2.83
CA ARG A 184 3.77 13.68 3.54
C ARG A 184 3.93 13.93 5.04
N ASP A 185 3.74 12.85 5.82
CA ASP A 185 4.06 12.86 7.25
C ASP A 185 5.53 13.21 7.53
N PRO A 186 5.87 13.65 8.77
CA PRO A 186 7.22 14.08 9.12
C PRO A 186 8.30 13.01 9.01
N PHE A 187 7.93 11.72 8.88
CA PHE A 187 8.87 10.62 8.69
C PHE A 187 8.91 10.11 7.24
N GLY A 188 8.00 10.56 6.39
CA GLY A 188 7.90 10.09 5.00
C GLY A 188 7.63 8.60 4.90
N ILE A 189 6.82 8.04 5.81
CA ILE A 189 6.58 6.58 5.90
C ILE A 189 5.93 6.06 4.62
N ARG A 190 4.92 6.78 4.09
CA ARG A 190 4.27 6.41 2.83
C ARG A 190 4.86 7.21 1.66
N PRO A 191 5.05 6.57 0.49
CA PRO A 191 5.64 7.24 -0.66
C PRO A 191 4.67 8.25 -1.30
N LEU A 192 5.23 9.33 -1.80
CA LEU A 192 4.55 10.33 -2.62
C LEU A 192 5.58 11.06 -3.47
N CYS A 193 5.34 11.15 -4.77
CA CYS A 193 6.24 11.81 -5.73
C CYS A 193 5.48 12.78 -6.62
N ILE A 194 6.23 13.68 -7.25
CA ILE A 194 5.73 14.71 -8.17
C ILE A 194 6.50 14.64 -9.49
N GLY A 195 5.80 14.96 -10.57
CA GLY A 195 6.37 15.06 -11.90
C GLY A 195 5.57 15.99 -12.80
N HIS A 196 6.14 16.31 -13.92
CA HIS A 196 5.54 17.18 -14.93
C HIS A 196 5.41 16.47 -16.28
N GLY A 197 4.48 16.93 -17.10
CA GLY A 197 4.23 16.34 -18.41
C GLY A 197 3.40 17.25 -19.30
N GLN A 198 2.80 16.66 -20.31
CA GLN A 198 1.89 17.37 -21.22
C GLN A 198 0.61 16.56 -21.41
N ASN A 199 -0.51 17.25 -21.51
CA ASN A 199 -1.80 16.69 -21.88
C ASN A 199 -2.44 17.60 -22.93
N GLU A 200 -2.75 17.03 -24.11
CA GLU A 200 -3.30 17.77 -25.26
C GLU A 200 -2.49 19.05 -25.60
N GLY A 201 -1.15 18.96 -25.51
CA GLY A 201 -0.24 20.09 -25.77
C GLY A 201 -0.16 21.15 -24.67
N THR A 202 -0.78 20.92 -23.50
CA THR A 202 -0.69 21.81 -22.34
C THR A 202 0.15 21.18 -21.23
N ALA A 203 0.90 22.03 -20.49
CA ALA A 203 1.68 21.58 -19.36
C ALA A 203 0.79 21.01 -18.26
N THR A 204 1.25 19.95 -17.61
CA THR A 204 0.58 19.27 -16.51
C THR A 204 1.54 19.00 -15.36
N VAL A 205 1.00 19.03 -14.14
CA VAL A 205 1.69 18.60 -12.93
C VAL A 205 0.91 17.45 -12.32
N MET A 206 1.59 16.35 -12.05
CA MET A 206 0.99 15.15 -11.46
C MET A 206 1.72 14.75 -10.19
N VAL A 207 0.96 14.35 -9.19
CA VAL A 207 1.43 13.75 -7.93
C VAL A 207 0.92 12.33 -7.85
N ALA A 208 1.75 11.39 -7.42
CA ALA A 208 1.36 9.97 -7.34
C ALA A 208 2.07 9.25 -6.19
N SER A 209 1.52 8.12 -5.76
CA SER A 209 2.15 7.25 -4.76
C SER A 209 3.45 6.61 -5.24
N GLU A 210 3.59 6.35 -6.55
CA GLU A 210 4.77 5.72 -7.13
C GLU A 210 5.14 6.36 -8.48
N SER A 211 6.44 6.40 -8.79
CA SER A 211 6.96 6.98 -10.05
C SER A 211 6.37 6.31 -11.30
N VAL A 212 6.08 5.02 -11.23
CA VAL A 212 5.48 4.28 -12.35
C VAL A 212 4.14 4.86 -12.82
N ALA A 213 3.38 5.52 -11.94
CA ALA A 213 2.13 6.17 -12.33
C ALA A 213 2.40 7.46 -13.13
N LEU A 214 3.48 8.18 -12.81
CA LEU A 214 3.93 9.34 -13.58
C LEU A 214 4.41 8.91 -14.96
N GLU A 215 5.38 8.00 -15.01
CA GLU A 215 6.01 7.55 -16.24
C GLU A 215 5.00 6.89 -17.19
N GLY A 216 4.14 6.02 -16.65
CA GLY A 216 3.14 5.31 -17.45
C GLY A 216 2.01 6.19 -17.98
N THR A 217 1.83 7.41 -17.45
CA THR A 217 0.92 8.44 -17.98
C THR A 217 1.62 9.53 -18.79
N GLY A 218 2.93 9.34 -19.08
CA GLY A 218 3.72 10.26 -19.91
C GLY A 218 4.25 11.48 -19.16
N HIS A 219 4.30 11.42 -17.83
CA HIS A 219 4.94 12.45 -17.00
C HIS A 219 6.38 12.07 -16.67
N GLN A 220 7.27 13.04 -16.68
CA GLN A 220 8.62 12.88 -16.18
C GLN A 220 8.60 12.94 -14.66
N PHE A 221 9.25 11.97 -14.01
CA PHE A 221 9.49 12.00 -12.57
C PHE A 221 10.49 13.12 -12.24
N ASP A 222 10.11 14.03 -11.36
CA ASP A 222 10.98 15.11 -10.90
C ASP A 222 11.69 14.70 -9.61
N ARG A 223 10.91 14.38 -8.58
CA ARG A 223 11.42 14.00 -7.25
C ARG A 223 10.34 13.38 -6.38
N ASP A 224 10.76 12.77 -5.30
CA ASP A 224 9.89 12.47 -4.18
C ASP A 224 9.54 13.75 -3.40
N ILE A 225 8.34 13.81 -2.79
CA ILE A 225 7.98 14.83 -1.82
C ILE A 225 8.67 14.46 -0.51
N ALA A 226 9.43 15.38 0.07
CA ALA A 226 10.22 15.13 1.27
C ALA A 226 9.35 14.89 2.52
N PRO A 227 9.88 14.23 3.56
CA PRO A 227 9.17 14.09 4.84
C PRO A 227 8.77 15.46 5.41
N GLY A 228 7.49 15.62 5.76
CA GLY A 228 6.94 16.84 6.31
C GLY A 228 6.81 18.00 5.32
N GLU A 229 7.16 17.79 4.06
CA GLU A 229 6.98 18.77 2.99
C GLU A 229 5.53 18.82 2.52
N ALA A 230 5.08 20.03 2.17
CA ALA A 230 3.86 20.27 1.42
C ALA A 230 4.20 20.90 0.06
N VAL A 231 3.48 20.44 -0.97
CA VAL A 231 3.50 20.96 -2.32
C VAL A 231 2.09 21.43 -2.67
N TYR A 232 1.98 22.68 -3.08
CA TYR A 232 0.73 23.26 -3.55
C TYR A 232 0.89 23.65 -5.02
N VAL A 233 -0.06 23.17 -5.84
CA VAL A 233 -0.10 23.48 -7.28
C VAL A 233 -1.37 24.30 -7.53
N ASP A 234 -1.18 25.56 -7.94
CA ASP A 234 -2.30 26.43 -8.26
C ASP A 234 -2.99 26.05 -9.59
N LEU A 235 -4.10 26.71 -9.92
CA LEU A 235 -4.84 26.38 -11.15
C LEU A 235 -4.12 26.78 -12.43
N GLU A 236 -3.12 27.65 -12.35
CA GLU A 236 -2.22 28.03 -13.44
C GLU A 236 -1.14 26.98 -13.68
N GLY A 237 -0.98 26.01 -12.76
CA GLY A 237 0.03 24.94 -12.80
C GLY A 237 1.37 25.34 -12.19
N GLN A 238 1.43 26.46 -11.44
CA GLN A 238 2.64 26.84 -10.73
C GLN A 238 2.78 26.00 -9.45
N VAL A 239 3.97 25.46 -9.27
CA VAL A 239 4.30 24.59 -8.12
C VAL A 239 4.95 25.45 -7.03
N HIS A 240 4.37 25.40 -5.84
CA HIS A 240 4.88 26.00 -4.61
C HIS A 240 5.20 24.87 -3.64
N ALA A 241 6.33 24.93 -2.95
CA ALA A 241 6.74 23.88 -1.99
C ALA A 241 7.33 24.51 -0.73
N GLU A 242 7.01 23.91 0.42
CA GLU A 242 7.54 24.37 1.72
C GLU A 242 7.69 23.21 2.69
N GLN A 243 8.78 23.21 3.48
CA GLN A 243 8.94 22.33 4.61
C GLN A 243 8.02 22.76 5.75
N CYS A 244 6.98 21.98 6.04
CA CYS A 244 5.94 22.31 7.02
C CYS A 244 6.13 21.63 8.38
N ALA A 245 6.90 20.54 8.45
CA ALA A 245 7.20 19.90 9.73
C ALA A 245 8.38 20.57 10.43
N ALA A 246 8.26 20.78 11.75
CA ALA A 246 9.34 21.35 12.56
C ALA A 246 10.57 20.43 12.67
N LYS A 247 10.34 19.12 12.60
CA LYS A 247 11.38 18.08 12.52
C LYS A 247 10.95 17.08 11.46
N ALA A 248 11.86 16.74 10.58
CA ALA A 248 11.64 15.76 9.53
C ALA A 248 12.78 14.75 9.52
N GLN A 249 12.45 13.48 9.26
CA GLN A 249 13.40 12.39 9.13
C GLN A 249 12.94 11.48 7.98
N LEU A 250 13.86 11.06 7.14
CA LEU A 250 13.52 10.17 6.03
C LEU A 250 13.58 8.71 6.50
N MET A 251 12.43 8.18 6.93
CA MET A 251 12.26 6.83 7.46
C MET A 251 11.15 6.06 6.74
N PRO A 252 11.31 5.80 5.42
CA PRO A 252 10.27 5.15 4.64
C PRO A 252 9.97 3.73 5.16
N CYS A 253 8.76 3.26 4.92
CA CYS A 253 8.39 1.89 5.24
C CYS A 253 9.22 0.90 4.41
N ILE A 254 10.02 0.07 5.08
CA ILE A 254 10.92 -0.87 4.41
C ILE A 254 10.15 -1.93 3.60
N PHE A 255 8.91 -2.23 3.98
CA PHE A 255 8.07 -3.20 3.29
C PHE A 255 7.65 -2.76 1.87
N GLU A 256 7.74 -1.46 1.57
CA GLU A 256 7.57 -0.96 0.20
C GLU A 256 8.62 -1.59 -0.74
N PHE A 257 9.88 -1.65 -0.32
CA PHE A 257 10.97 -2.23 -1.10
C PHE A 257 10.93 -3.76 -1.14
N VAL A 258 10.46 -4.40 -0.07
CA VAL A 258 10.35 -5.86 0.01
C VAL A 258 9.24 -6.38 -0.91
N TYR A 259 8.04 -5.81 -0.80
CA TYR A 259 6.84 -6.40 -1.41
C TYR A 259 5.92 -5.39 -2.10
N LEU A 260 5.63 -4.23 -1.44
CA LEU A 260 4.44 -3.46 -1.76
C LEU A 260 4.55 -2.67 -3.06
N ALA A 261 5.67 -1.97 -3.29
CA ALA A 261 5.86 -1.18 -4.50
C ALA A 261 6.14 -2.07 -5.73
N ARG A 262 5.87 -1.54 -6.89
CA ARG A 262 6.24 -2.20 -8.15
C ARG A 262 7.77 -2.19 -8.33
N PRO A 263 8.34 -3.24 -8.92
CA PRO A 263 9.79 -3.30 -9.12
C PRO A 263 10.33 -2.21 -10.06
N ASP A 264 9.51 -1.71 -10.96
CA ASP A 264 9.81 -0.63 -11.90
C ASP A 264 9.63 0.78 -11.30
N SER A 265 9.29 0.90 -10.02
CA SER A 265 9.19 2.19 -9.32
C SER A 265 10.51 2.61 -8.69
N VAL A 266 10.68 3.93 -8.59
CA VAL A 266 11.71 4.60 -7.76
C VAL A 266 10.99 5.28 -6.60
N LEU A 267 11.44 5.03 -5.37
CA LEU A 267 10.90 5.60 -4.13
C LEU A 267 12.06 6.15 -3.29
N ASP A 268 11.95 7.41 -2.87
CA ASP A 268 12.98 8.07 -2.06
C ASP A 268 14.40 7.90 -2.63
N GLY A 269 14.51 8.05 -3.97
CA GLY A 269 15.76 7.89 -4.72
C GLY A 269 16.25 6.45 -4.87
N ILE A 270 15.48 5.43 -4.46
CA ILE A 270 15.85 4.02 -4.51
C ILE A 270 15.04 3.29 -5.57
N SER A 271 15.71 2.65 -6.52
CA SER A 271 15.08 1.67 -7.41
C SER A 271 14.62 0.46 -6.61
N VAL A 272 13.33 0.17 -6.63
CA VAL A 272 12.74 -1.01 -5.95
C VAL A 272 13.33 -2.31 -6.50
N TYR A 273 13.57 -2.36 -7.82
CA TYR A 273 14.21 -3.53 -8.45
C TYR A 273 15.61 -3.77 -7.89
N GLN A 274 16.45 -2.71 -7.83
CA GLN A 274 17.81 -2.83 -7.30
C GLN A 274 17.80 -3.18 -5.81
N ALA A 275 16.87 -2.64 -5.02
CA ALA A 275 16.70 -3.01 -3.62
C ALA A 275 16.44 -4.53 -3.48
N ARG A 276 15.57 -5.10 -4.30
CA ARG A 276 15.28 -6.53 -4.30
C ARG A 276 16.46 -7.39 -4.76
N LEU A 277 17.28 -6.92 -5.70
CA LEU A 277 18.53 -7.60 -6.05
C LEU A 277 19.49 -7.62 -4.84
N ASN A 278 19.67 -6.49 -4.16
CA ASN A 278 20.54 -6.41 -2.97
C ASN A 278 20.02 -7.30 -1.81
N LEU A 279 18.69 -7.43 -1.66
CA LEU A 279 18.09 -8.40 -0.73
C LEU A 279 18.47 -9.84 -1.10
N GLY A 280 18.48 -10.18 -2.38
CA GLY A 280 18.95 -11.48 -2.87
C GLY A 280 20.42 -11.74 -2.57
N GLU A 281 21.27 -10.73 -2.68
CA GLU A 281 22.70 -10.82 -2.33
C GLU A 281 22.92 -11.12 -0.84
N THR A 282 22.24 -10.38 0.03
CA THR A 282 22.36 -10.61 1.48
C THR A 282 21.75 -11.94 1.90
N LEU A 283 20.65 -12.35 1.26
CA LEU A 283 20.03 -13.66 1.49
C LEU A 283 20.97 -14.82 1.07
N ALA A 284 21.76 -14.66 0.00
CA ALA A 284 22.73 -15.67 -0.44
C ALA A 284 23.71 -16.05 0.68
N LYS A 285 24.20 -15.06 1.43
CA LYS A 285 25.11 -15.28 2.58
C LYS A 285 24.42 -16.11 3.68
N ARG A 286 23.13 -15.90 3.90
CA ARG A 286 22.34 -16.66 4.88
C ARG A 286 22.08 -18.09 4.40
N VAL A 287 21.78 -18.26 3.13
CA VAL A 287 21.60 -19.60 2.53
C VAL A 287 22.84 -20.44 2.69
N VAL A 288 24.02 -19.94 2.30
CA VAL A 288 25.31 -20.67 2.41
C VAL A 288 25.64 -21.08 3.84
N SER A 289 25.27 -20.23 4.82
CA SER A 289 25.50 -20.55 6.24
C SER A 289 24.56 -21.63 6.80
N THR A 290 23.47 -21.97 6.09
CA THR A 290 22.43 -22.89 6.59
C THR A 290 22.39 -24.19 5.79
N VAL A 291 22.49 -24.09 4.46
CA VAL A 291 22.46 -25.24 3.54
C VAL A 291 23.63 -25.15 2.58
N PRO A 292 24.48 -26.19 2.48
CA PRO A 292 25.53 -26.21 1.49
C PRO A 292 24.99 -26.03 0.06
N PRO A 293 25.57 -25.15 -0.77
CA PRO A 293 25.11 -24.94 -2.15
C PRO A 293 25.07 -26.22 -2.99
N SER A 294 25.97 -27.19 -2.69
CA SER A 294 25.97 -28.49 -3.35
C SER A 294 24.79 -29.40 -3.05
N GLU A 295 23.98 -29.07 -2.03
CA GLU A 295 22.74 -29.78 -1.73
C GLU A 295 21.54 -29.18 -2.42
N ILE A 296 21.66 -28.09 -3.18
CA ILE A 296 20.57 -27.38 -3.85
C ILE A 296 20.70 -27.60 -5.36
N ASP A 297 19.74 -28.30 -5.97
CA ASP A 297 19.74 -28.57 -7.41
C ASP A 297 19.19 -27.40 -8.23
N VAL A 298 18.28 -26.61 -7.64
CA VAL A 298 17.58 -25.54 -8.35
C VAL A 298 16.99 -24.50 -7.39
N ILE A 299 16.99 -23.25 -7.82
CA ILE A 299 16.34 -22.13 -7.12
C ILE A 299 15.08 -21.74 -7.89
N ILE A 300 13.95 -21.68 -7.17
CA ILE A 300 12.62 -21.42 -7.72
C ILE A 300 11.97 -20.26 -6.96
N PRO A 301 11.64 -19.14 -7.62
CA PRO A 301 10.91 -18.03 -6.98
C PRO A 301 9.45 -18.40 -6.75
N ILE A 302 8.86 -17.85 -5.68
CA ILE A 302 7.42 -17.75 -5.52
C ILE A 302 6.97 -16.47 -6.22
N PRO A 303 6.22 -16.56 -7.35
CA PRO A 303 5.92 -15.38 -8.16
C PRO A 303 4.96 -14.44 -7.45
N GLU A 304 5.07 -13.11 -7.68
CA GLU A 304 5.90 -12.42 -8.65
C GLU A 304 7.07 -11.65 -7.98
N SER A 305 6.90 -11.16 -6.74
CA SER A 305 7.74 -10.19 -6.04
C SER A 305 9.12 -10.72 -5.66
N SER A 306 9.26 -12.03 -5.46
CA SER A 306 10.53 -12.66 -5.09
C SER A 306 11.50 -12.89 -6.26
N ARG A 307 11.06 -12.74 -7.52
CA ARG A 307 11.88 -13.03 -8.71
C ARG A 307 13.24 -12.31 -8.72
N PRO A 308 13.31 -10.97 -8.47
CA PRO A 308 14.62 -10.29 -8.49
C PRO A 308 15.59 -10.87 -7.44
N SER A 309 15.10 -11.09 -6.22
CA SER A 309 15.91 -11.66 -5.14
C SER A 309 16.37 -13.09 -5.46
N ALA A 310 15.49 -13.93 -6.00
CA ALA A 310 15.82 -15.30 -6.39
C ALA A 310 16.82 -15.34 -7.57
N THR A 311 16.66 -14.45 -8.54
CA THR A 311 17.58 -14.35 -9.69
C THR A 311 18.99 -13.98 -9.24
N GLN A 312 19.11 -12.95 -8.39
CA GLN A 312 20.40 -12.51 -7.87
C GLN A 312 21.05 -13.59 -6.98
N LEU A 313 20.25 -14.23 -6.12
CA LEU A 313 20.72 -15.33 -5.27
C LEU A 313 21.23 -16.51 -6.11
N ALA A 314 20.51 -16.91 -7.15
CA ALA A 314 20.89 -17.99 -8.06
C ALA A 314 22.20 -17.68 -8.80
N HIS A 315 22.34 -16.44 -9.28
CA HIS A 315 23.54 -15.96 -9.95
C HIS A 315 24.78 -16.06 -9.02
N LEU A 316 24.65 -15.58 -7.79
CA LEU A 316 25.75 -15.57 -6.82
C LEU A 316 26.16 -16.97 -6.36
N LEU A 317 25.22 -17.89 -6.24
CA LEU A 317 25.50 -19.27 -5.81
C LEU A 317 25.91 -20.21 -6.96
N GLY A 318 25.79 -19.76 -8.21
CA GLY A 318 26.03 -20.60 -9.39
C GLY A 318 25.03 -21.75 -9.53
N ILE A 319 23.83 -21.62 -8.95
CA ILE A 319 22.78 -22.63 -8.97
C ILE A 319 21.74 -22.25 -10.05
N PRO A 320 21.23 -23.22 -10.84
CA PRO A 320 20.22 -22.94 -11.86
C PRO A 320 18.96 -22.27 -11.28
N TYR A 321 18.55 -21.14 -11.88
CA TYR A 321 17.25 -20.51 -11.66
C TYR A 321 16.22 -21.13 -12.60
N ARG A 322 15.03 -21.48 -12.11
CA ARG A 322 13.92 -22.01 -12.91
C ARG A 322 12.57 -21.47 -12.41
N GLU A 323 11.65 -21.26 -13.34
CA GLU A 323 10.25 -20.99 -13.01
C GLU A 323 9.55 -22.31 -12.70
N GLY A 324 9.29 -22.59 -11.43
CA GLY A 324 8.57 -23.81 -11.00
C GLY A 324 7.08 -23.56 -10.74
N PHE A 325 6.68 -22.30 -10.58
CA PHE A 325 5.29 -21.89 -10.36
C PHE A 325 4.84 -20.89 -11.41
N VAL A 326 3.61 -21.08 -11.90
CA VAL A 326 2.96 -20.17 -12.84
C VAL A 326 1.72 -19.57 -12.16
N LYS A 327 1.70 -18.24 -12.05
CA LYS A 327 0.54 -17.52 -11.52
C LYS A 327 -0.55 -17.41 -12.57
N ASN A 328 -1.77 -17.81 -12.21
CA ASN A 328 -2.93 -17.56 -13.05
C ASN A 328 -3.30 -16.05 -12.99
N ARG A 329 -3.01 -15.33 -14.09
CA ARG A 329 -3.25 -13.87 -14.17
C ARG A 329 -4.73 -13.49 -14.26
N TYR A 330 -5.59 -14.45 -14.58
CA TYR A 330 -7.04 -14.24 -14.76
C TYR A 330 -7.83 -14.45 -13.45
N VAL A 331 -7.21 -15.06 -12.43
CA VAL A 331 -7.78 -15.18 -11.09
C VAL A 331 -7.30 -13.99 -10.27
N GLY A 332 -8.18 -13.02 -10.03
CA GLY A 332 -7.93 -11.85 -9.19
C GLY A 332 -7.60 -12.25 -7.74
N ARG A 333 -7.16 -11.29 -6.92
CA ARG A 333 -7.12 -11.49 -5.47
C ARG A 333 -8.55 -11.81 -5.03
N THR A 334 -8.80 -13.02 -4.56
CA THR A 334 -10.06 -13.32 -3.87
C THR A 334 -10.09 -12.43 -2.64
N PHE A 335 -11.13 -11.60 -2.55
CA PHE A 335 -11.46 -10.89 -1.32
C PHE A 335 -11.38 -11.89 -0.16
N ILE A 336 -10.99 -11.41 1.01
CA ILE A 336 -10.79 -12.20 2.22
C ILE A 336 -12.08 -12.99 2.48
N MET A 337 -12.11 -14.23 2.02
CA MET A 337 -13.22 -15.12 2.31
C MET A 337 -12.98 -15.70 3.71
N PRO A 338 -13.96 -15.70 4.61
CA PRO A 338 -13.84 -16.32 5.91
C PRO A 338 -13.69 -17.85 5.75
N GLY A 339 -12.78 -18.45 6.51
CA GLY A 339 -12.58 -19.90 6.60
C GLY A 339 -11.27 -20.44 6.03
N GLN A 340 -10.57 -21.26 6.81
CA GLN A 340 -9.28 -21.87 6.42
C GLN A 340 -9.39 -22.81 5.20
N GLY A 341 -10.51 -23.51 5.04
CA GLY A 341 -10.71 -24.43 3.92
C GLY A 341 -10.83 -23.75 2.55
N VAL A 342 -11.42 -22.55 2.52
CA VAL A 342 -11.55 -21.74 1.30
C VAL A 342 -10.20 -21.15 0.88
N ARG A 343 -9.35 -20.76 1.85
CA ARG A 343 -8.01 -20.25 1.59
C ARG A 343 -7.08 -21.27 0.94
N LYS A 344 -7.16 -22.56 1.34
CA LYS A 344 -6.39 -23.65 0.72
C LYS A 344 -6.71 -23.84 -0.76
N LYS A 345 -8.00 -23.88 -1.12
CA LYS A 345 -8.44 -23.95 -2.52
C LYS A 345 -7.96 -22.73 -3.33
N SER A 346 -7.90 -21.56 -2.71
CA SER A 346 -7.53 -20.32 -3.39
C SER A 346 -6.05 -20.25 -3.80
N VAL A 347 -5.11 -20.83 -3.05
CA VAL A 347 -3.68 -20.89 -3.44
C VAL A 347 -3.50 -21.77 -4.68
N ARG A 348 -4.08 -22.97 -4.68
CA ARG A 348 -3.98 -23.91 -5.81
C ARG A 348 -4.69 -23.41 -7.09
N GLN A 349 -5.69 -22.54 -6.96
CA GLN A 349 -6.32 -21.89 -8.12
C GLN A 349 -5.47 -20.76 -8.72
N LYS A 350 -4.62 -20.14 -7.88
CA LYS A 350 -3.77 -19.00 -8.29
C LYS A 350 -2.40 -19.41 -8.78
N LEU A 351 -1.88 -20.55 -8.31
CA LEU A 351 -0.55 -21.05 -8.64
C LEU A 351 -0.64 -22.47 -9.19
N ASN A 352 -0.04 -22.68 -10.36
CA ASN A 352 0.16 -24.00 -10.94
C ASN A 352 1.65 -24.38 -10.89
N VAL A 353 1.91 -25.67 -10.70
CA VAL A 353 3.26 -26.24 -10.59
C VAL A 353 3.73 -26.76 -11.95
N ILE A 354 4.98 -26.49 -12.31
CA ILE A 354 5.67 -27.13 -13.43
C ILE A 354 6.43 -28.34 -12.86
N ALA A 355 5.78 -29.50 -12.83
CA ALA A 355 6.25 -30.69 -12.12
C ALA A 355 7.66 -31.16 -12.55
N SER A 356 8.06 -30.94 -13.81
CA SER A 356 9.42 -31.25 -14.31
C SER A 356 10.53 -30.52 -13.56
N GLU A 357 10.25 -29.38 -12.97
CA GLU A 357 11.24 -28.59 -12.25
C GLU A 357 11.45 -29.06 -10.80
N PHE A 358 10.55 -29.89 -10.28
CA PHE A 358 10.58 -30.39 -8.91
C PHE A 358 11.02 -31.85 -8.80
N LYS A 359 10.59 -32.70 -9.76
CA LYS A 359 10.73 -34.15 -9.68
C LYS A 359 12.17 -34.59 -9.46
N GLY A 360 12.42 -35.26 -8.31
CA GLY A 360 13.70 -35.83 -7.91
C GLY A 360 14.77 -34.80 -7.52
N ARG A 361 14.43 -33.52 -7.38
CA ARG A 361 15.36 -32.42 -7.07
C ARG A 361 15.27 -31.95 -5.62
N ASN A 362 16.36 -31.45 -5.09
CA ASN A 362 16.39 -30.61 -3.90
C ASN A 362 16.16 -29.15 -4.34
N VAL A 363 15.05 -28.58 -3.96
CA VAL A 363 14.66 -27.25 -4.42
C VAL A 363 14.80 -26.21 -3.31
N LEU A 364 15.33 -25.04 -3.64
CA LEU A 364 15.29 -23.86 -2.78
C LEU A 364 14.18 -22.93 -3.31
N LEU A 365 13.08 -22.84 -2.58
CA LEU A 365 12.02 -21.87 -2.83
C LEU A 365 12.44 -20.53 -2.24
N VAL A 366 12.21 -19.45 -2.98
CA VAL A 366 12.51 -18.07 -2.51
C VAL A 366 11.21 -17.28 -2.52
N ASP A 367 10.83 -16.76 -1.35
CA ASP A 367 9.70 -15.87 -1.16
C ASP A 367 10.18 -14.46 -0.78
N ASP A 368 9.35 -13.46 -0.98
CA ASP A 368 9.64 -12.09 -0.51
C ASP A 368 9.49 -11.99 1.01
N SER A 369 8.45 -12.57 1.57
CA SER A 369 8.14 -12.53 3.00
C SER A 369 7.18 -13.66 3.42
N ILE A 370 7.26 -14.09 4.67
CA ILE A 370 6.36 -15.08 5.27
C ILE A 370 5.58 -14.40 6.39
N VAL A 371 4.26 -14.24 6.21
CA VAL A 371 3.39 -13.53 7.16
C VAL A 371 2.58 -14.51 8.01
N ARG A 372 1.59 -15.20 7.41
CA ARG A 372 0.74 -16.17 8.13
C ARG A 372 1.22 -17.62 8.06
N GLY A 373 2.16 -17.94 7.18
CA GLY A 373 2.69 -19.29 6.98
C GLY A 373 1.75 -20.26 6.22
N THR A 374 0.45 -19.99 6.13
CA THR A 374 -0.50 -20.86 5.45
C THR A 374 -0.22 -21.03 3.97
N THR A 375 0.09 -19.92 3.27
CA THR A 375 0.48 -19.93 1.86
C THR A 375 1.78 -20.69 1.65
N SER A 376 2.78 -20.44 2.51
CA SER A 376 4.09 -21.11 2.43
C SER A 376 3.98 -22.61 2.66
N ARG A 377 3.11 -23.06 3.58
CA ARG A 377 2.81 -24.49 3.81
C ARG A 377 2.21 -25.13 2.56
N GLU A 378 1.21 -24.50 1.94
CA GLU A 378 0.60 -25.03 0.72
C GLU A 378 1.58 -25.08 -0.45
N ILE A 379 2.45 -24.08 -0.60
CA ILE A 379 3.48 -24.04 -1.65
C ILE A 379 4.53 -25.14 -1.43
N VAL A 380 5.00 -25.33 -0.20
CA VAL A 380 5.91 -26.46 0.15
C VAL A 380 5.24 -27.81 -0.15
N GLN A 381 3.97 -27.97 0.21
CA GLN A 381 3.23 -29.20 -0.08
C GLN A 381 3.08 -29.41 -1.60
N MET A 382 2.77 -28.37 -2.37
CA MET A 382 2.71 -28.45 -3.84
C MET A 382 4.03 -28.88 -4.46
N ALA A 383 5.16 -28.40 -3.94
CA ALA A 383 6.49 -28.81 -4.39
C ALA A 383 6.75 -30.30 -4.07
N ARG A 384 6.35 -30.77 -2.89
CA ARG A 384 6.45 -32.19 -2.52
C ARG A 384 5.54 -33.09 -3.36
N ASP A 385 4.29 -32.68 -3.60
CA ASP A 385 3.32 -33.39 -4.46
C ASP A 385 3.85 -33.50 -5.90
N ALA A 386 4.63 -32.50 -6.36
CA ALA A 386 5.32 -32.52 -7.66
C ALA A 386 6.60 -33.37 -7.70
N GLY A 387 6.95 -34.02 -6.58
CA GLY A 387 8.05 -34.98 -6.50
C GLY A 387 9.41 -34.37 -6.10
N ALA A 388 9.44 -33.21 -5.47
CA ALA A 388 10.67 -32.68 -4.87
C ALA A 388 11.21 -33.64 -3.78
N ARG A 389 12.53 -33.87 -3.79
CA ARG A 389 13.21 -34.72 -2.81
C ARG A 389 13.41 -34.02 -1.47
N LYS A 390 13.88 -32.77 -1.52
CA LYS A 390 13.96 -31.83 -0.39
C LYS A 390 13.39 -30.48 -0.82
N VAL A 391 12.76 -29.79 0.12
CA VAL A 391 12.22 -28.45 -0.08
C VAL A 391 12.78 -27.52 0.99
N TYR A 392 13.70 -26.68 0.59
CA TYR A 392 14.21 -25.57 1.40
C TYR A 392 13.39 -24.32 1.09
N LEU A 393 13.17 -23.47 2.08
CA LEU A 393 12.44 -22.21 1.92
C LEU A 393 13.27 -21.04 2.44
N ALA A 394 13.49 -20.03 1.61
CA ALA A 394 14.19 -18.81 1.97
C ALA A 394 13.26 -17.59 1.80
N SER A 395 13.25 -16.72 2.81
CA SER A 395 12.54 -15.45 2.80
C SER A 395 13.52 -14.30 2.64
N ALA A 396 13.29 -13.43 1.64
CA ALA A 396 14.08 -12.22 1.41
C ALA A 396 13.86 -11.16 2.50
N ALA A 397 12.82 -11.31 3.32
CA ALA A 397 12.55 -10.51 4.51
C ALA A 397 12.81 -11.30 5.80
N PRO A 398 13.07 -10.60 6.93
CA PRO A 398 13.09 -11.19 8.26
C PRO A 398 11.72 -11.77 8.67
N PRO A 399 11.66 -12.53 9.79
CA PRO A 399 10.38 -12.97 10.35
C PRO A 399 9.47 -11.77 10.70
N VAL A 400 8.24 -11.76 10.19
CA VAL A 400 7.22 -10.75 10.54
C VAL A 400 6.64 -11.11 11.91
N ARG A 401 6.99 -10.34 12.93
CA ARG A 401 6.69 -10.65 14.35
C ARG A 401 5.67 -9.72 14.98
N PHE A 402 5.52 -8.51 14.45
CA PHE A 402 4.74 -7.43 15.04
C PHE A 402 3.73 -6.87 14.04
N PRO A 403 2.57 -6.35 14.49
CA PRO A 403 1.63 -5.69 13.61
C PRO A 403 2.21 -4.39 13.04
N ASN A 404 1.76 -3.99 11.85
CA ASN A 404 2.01 -2.65 11.33
C ASN A 404 0.83 -1.74 11.66
N VAL A 405 1.13 -0.51 12.11
CA VAL A 405 0.13 0.51 12.47
C VAL A 405 0.09 1.67 11.47
N TYR A 406 0.91 1.63 10.42
CA TYR A 406 1.13 2.72 9.46
C TYR A 406 0.51 2.47 8.09
N GLY A 407 -0.60 1.73 8.02
CA GLY A 407 -1.38 1.56 6.80
C GLY A 407 -1.01 0.34 5.96
N ILE A 408 -0.32 -0.66 6.52
CA ILE A 408 -0.29 -2.02 5.97
C ILE A 408 -1.33 -2.85 6.72
N ASP A 409 -2.17 -3.58 5.98
CA ASP A 409 -3.04 -4.57 6.59
C ASP A 409 -2.21 -5.79 7.00
N MET A 410 -1.63 -5.71 8.20
CA MET A 410 -0.99 -6.84 8.86
C MET A 410 -2.02 -7.57 9.71
N PRO A 411 -1.95 -8.92 9.74
CA PRO A 411 -2.80 -9.70 10.63
C PRO A 411 -2.52 -9.39 12.10
N THR A 412 -3.46 -9.78 12.96
CA THR A 412 -3.27 -9.71 14.41
C THR A 412 -2.05 -10.53 14.84
N PRO A 413 -1.41 -10.22 15.99
CA PRO A 413 -0.23 -10.97 16.44
C PRO A 413 -0.42 -12.48 16.45
N GLY A 414 -1.62 -12.98 16.84
CA GLY A 414 -1.92 -14.40 16.88
C GLY A 414 -1.97 -15.07 15.50
N GLU A 415 -2.18 -14.33 14.42
CA GLU A 415 -2.17 -14.82 13.04
C GLU A 415 -0.78 -14.77 12.38
N LEU A 416 0.18 -14.04 12.97
CA LEU A 416 1.55 -13.98 12.48
C LEU A 416 2.28 -15.28 12.84
N VAL A 417 2.75 -16.03 11.82
CA VAL A 417 3.42 -17.31 12.06
C VAL A 417 4.69 -17.19 12.91
N ALA A 418 5.36 -16.02 12.87
CA ALA A 418 6.59 -15.80 13.59
C ALA A 418 6.41 -15.13 14.97
N HIS A 419 5.18 -14.77 15.35
CA HIS A 419 4.94 -14.14 16.66
C HIS A 419 5.14 -15.16 17.80
N GLY A 420 6.07 -14.85 18.69
CA GLY A 420 6.40 -15.72 19.86
C GLY A 420 7.05 -17.06 19.53
N ARG A 421 7.43 -17.30 18.24
CA ARG A 421 7.98 -18.59 17.79
C ARG A 421 9.43 -18.48 17.32
N THR A 422 10.16 -19.58 17.49
CA THR A 422 11.50 -19.77 16.93
C THR A 422 11.41 -20.12 15.44
N VAL A 423 12.51 -19.94 14.72
CA VAL A 423 12.59 -20.32 13.30
C VAL A 423 12.37 -21.81 13.10
N GLU A 424 12.82 -22.65 14.05
CA GLU A 424 12.64 -24.10 14.00
C GLU A 424 11.17 -24.51 14.15
N GLU A 425 10.42 -23.88 15.05
CA GLU A 425 8.98 -24.12 15.19
C GLU A 425 8.22 -23.72 13.93
N ILE A 426 8.60 -22.58 13.32
CA ILE A 426 8.01 -22.14 12.06
C ILE A 426 8.35 -23.11 10.92
N ARG A 427 9.59 -23.62 10.86
CA ARG A 427 10.02 -24.62 9.88
C ARG A 427 9.16 -25.88 9.96
N GLN A 428 8.94 -26.37 11.18
CA GLN A 428 8.11 -27.56 11.42
C GLN A 428 6.64 -27.31 11.01
N GLU A 429 6.10 -26.14 11.32
CA GLU A 429 4.73 -25.77 10.96
C GLU A 429 4.55 -25.67 9.43
N ILE A 430 5.52 -25.08 8.72
CA ILE A 430 5.50 -24.97 7.26
C ILE A 430 5.77 -26.33 6.59
N GLY A 431 6.55 -27.20 7.22
CA GLY A 431 6.91 -28.54 6.74
C GLY A 431 8.03 -28.57 5.72
N CYS A 432 8.90 -27.55 5.69
CA CYS A 432 10.10 -27.53 4.84
C CYS A 432 11.31 -28.18 5.52
N ASP A 433 12.31 -28.59 4.73
CA ASP A 433 13.52 -29.27 5.23
C ASP A 433 14.49 -28.29 5.89
N ALA A 434 14.56 -27.04 5.39
CA ALA A 434 15.22 -25.92 6.06
C ALA A 434 14.45 -24.63 5.80
N LEU A 435 14.43 -23.74 6.79
CA LEU A 435 13.84 -22.40 6.69
C LEU A 435 14.92 -21.35 6.95
N ILE A 436 15.10 -20.45 5.99
CA ILE A 436 16.14 -19.44 6.01
C ILE A 436 15.46 -18.07 5.94
N TYR A 437 15.73 -17.21 6.92
CA TYR A 437 15.29 -15.83 6.93
C TYR A 437 16.46 -14.87 6.72
N GLN A 438 16.17 -13.77 6.05
CA GLN A 438 17.01 -12.58 6.11
C GLN A 438 17.07 -12.06 7.56
N ASP A 439 18.12 -11.35 7.93
CA ASP A 439 18.18 -10.60 9.20
C ASP A 439 17.80 -9.11 8.99
N VAL A 440 17.28 -8.47 10.05
CA VAL A 440 16.76 -7.09 9.98
C VAL A 440 17.87 -6.11 9.57
N GLU A 441 19.04 -6.22 10.18
CA GLU A 441 20.16 -5.31 9.92
C GLU A 441 20.75 -5.53 8.52
N GLY A 442 20.81 -6.78 8.05
CA GLY A 442 21.19 -7.12 6.68
C GLY A 442 20.25 -6.52 5.66
N MET A 443 18.94 -6.60 5.90
CA MET A 443 17.90 -6.00 5.07
C MET A 443 18.04 -4.47 5.03
N LYS A 444 18.15 -3.82 6.19
CA LYS A 444 18.31 -2.36 6.29
C LYS A 444 19.56 -1.89 5.56
N ARG A 445 20.71 -2.57 5.76
CA ARG A 445 21.97 -2.24 5.05
C ARG A 445 21.86 -2.40 3.54
N ALA A 446 21.24 -3.49 3.08
CA ALA A 446 21.07 -3.78 1.65
C ALA A 446 20.32 -2.67 0.90
N ILE A 447 19.28 -2.11 1.53
CA ILE A 447 18.46 -1.06 0.92
C ILE A 447 19.12 0.32 1.12
N ARG A 448 19.63 0.62 2.33
CA ARG A 448 20.29 1.89 2.64
C ARG A 448 21.55 2.16 1.79
N SER A 449 22.21 1.11 1.33
CA SER A 449 23.39 1.24 0.44
C SER A 449 23.06 1.96 -0.88
N LEU A 450 21.80 1.98 -1.29
CA LEU A 450 21.32 2.64 -2.51
C LEU A 450 21.01 4.13 -2.32
N ASN A 451 20.72 4.55 -1.08
CA ASN A 451 20.56 5.96 -0.72
C ASN A 451 21.06 6.21 0.71
N PRO A 452 22.31 6.70 0.86
CA PRO A 452 22.89 7.02 2.17
C PRO A 452 22.20 8.16 2.92
N ALA A 453 21.35 8.96 2.25
CA ALA A 453 20.63 10.09 2.86
C ALA A 453 19.46 9.64 3.74
N LEU A 454 19.09 8.34 3.73
CA LEU A 454 18.06 7.80 4.62
C LEU A 454 18.52 7.90 6.08
N ASP A 455 17.67 8.43 6.97
CA ASP A 455 17.89 8.40 8.41
C ASP A 455 17.72 6.99 8.99
N GLY A 456 16.78 6.22 8.43
CA GLY A 456 16.47 4.86 8.79
C GLY A 456 15.29 4.31 8.01
N PHE A 457 14.54 3.39 8.64
CA PHE A 457 13.32 2.81 8.06
C PHE A 457 12.26 2.61 9.14
N ASP A 458 10.97 2.74 8.77
CA ASP A 458 9.94 1.99 9.48
C ASP A 458 10.10 0.50 9.16
N ALA A 459 10.59 -0.26 10.12
CA ALA A 459 10.72 -1.71 10.07
C ALA A 459 9.91 -2.38 11.19
N SER A 460 8.92 -1.67 11.74
CA SER A 460 8.16 -2.03 12.94
C SER A 460 7.56 -3.44 12.89
N CYS A 461 7.15 -3.93 11.72
CA CYS A 461 6.64 -5.30 11.59
C CYS A 461 7.69 -6.39 11.83
N PHE A 462 8.99 -6.06 11.80
CA PHE A 462 10.11 -6.98 12.04
C PHE A 462 10.74 -6.79 13.42
N ASP A 463 11.00 -5.54 13.84
CA ASP A 463 11.73 -5.21 15.07
C ASP A 463 10.87 -4.69 16.22
N GLY A 464 9.60 -4.35 15.95
CA GLY A 464 8.68 -3.81 16.97
C GLY A 464 8.95 -2.35 17.34
N VAL A 465 9.84 -1.65 16.59
CA VAL A 465 10.16 -0.24 16.84
C VAL A 465 9.31 0.66 15.95
N TYR A 466 8.42 1.41 16.56
CA TYR A 466 7.50 2.32 15.86
C TYR A 466 8.09 3.73 15.79
N VAL A 467 8.36 4.22 14.59
CA VAL A 467 9.16 5.45 14.34
C VAL A 467 8.49 6.74 14.84
N THR A 468 7.17 6.77 14.96
CA THR A 468 6.45 7.94 15.48
C THR A 468 6.57 8.12 17.00
N GLY A 469 6.98 7.07 17.72
CA GLY A 469 7.25 7.09 19.16
C GLY A 469 6.01 7.18 20.08
N ASP A 470 4.81 7.20 19.51
CA ASP A 470 3.53 7.30 20.24
C ASP A 470 2.77 5.97 20.34
N VAL A 471 3.28 4.92 19.70
CA VAL A 471 2.64 3.61 19.67
C VAL A 471 3.01 2.80 20.89
N THR A 472 2.02 2.55 21.77
CA THR A 472 2.15 1.73 22.97
C THR A 472 1.52 0.35 22.80
N ALA A 473 1.75 -0.55 23.73
CA ALA A 473 1.06 -1.84 23.77
C ALA A 473 -0.48 -1.69 23.85
N GLU A 474 -0.96 -0.65 24.52
CA GLU A 474 -2.38 -0.32 24.61
C GLU A 474 -2.93 0.14 23.26
N THR A 475 -2.20 0.99 22.53
CA THR A 475 -2.56 1.41 21.17
C THR A 475 -2.70 0.20 20.25
N ILE A 476 -1.75 -0.73 20.31
CA ILE A 476 -1.79 -1.98 19.52
C ILE A 476 -2.98 -2.85 19.91
N ALA A 477 -3.26 -2.97 21.22
CA ALA A 477 -4.39 -3.75 21.73
C ALA A 477 -5.74 -3.16 21.27
N MET A 478 -5.91 -1.83 21.32
CA MET A 478 -7.11 -1.14 20.82
C MET A 478 -7.31 -1.35 19.32
N MET A 479 -6.25 -1.24 18.52
CA MET A 479 -6.34 -1.47 17.07
C MET A 479 -6.68 -2.93 16.72
N ASN A 480 -6.22 -3.88 17.53
CA ASN A 480 -6.54 -5.31 17.36
C ASN A 480 -7.99 -5.62 17.76
N SER A 481 -8.54 -5.02 18.83
CA SER A 481 -9.92 -5.22 19.24
C SER A 481 -10.91 -4.67 18.19
N SER A 482 -10.70 -3.49 17.67
CA SER A 482 -11.55 -2.92 16.62
C SER A 482 -11.55 -3.75 15.32
N ARG A 483 -10.45 -4.45 15.01
CA ARG A 483 -10.37 -5.39 13.87
C ARG A 483 -11.08 -6.71 14.16
N ALA A 484 -11.03 -7.21 15.39
CA ALA A 484 -11.74 -8.43 15.81
C ALA A 484 -13.26 -8.22 15.77
N ASP A 485 -13.76 -7.11 16.28
CA ASP A 485 -15.19 -6.74 16.24
C ASP A 485 -15.72 -6.63 14.80
N THR A 486 -14.89 -6.13 13.88
CA THR A 486 -15.24 -6.07 12.46
C THR A 486 -15.28 -7.48 11.84
N ALA A 487 -14.38 -8.37 12.23
CA ALA A 487 -14.33 -9.74 11.73
C ALA A 487 -15.48 -10.62 12.26
N GLU A 488 -15.93 -10.43 13.50
CA GLU A 488 -17.08 -11.13 14.09
C GLU A 488 -18.40 -10.67 13.43
N LYS A 489 -18.59 -9.38 13.21
CA LYS A 489 -19.73 -8.86 12.46
C LYS A 489 -19.82 -9.41 11.02
N ILE A 490 -18.68 -9.70 10.40
CA ILE A 490 -18.62 -10.35 9.08
C ILE A 490 -19.08 -11.82 9.16
N GLY A 491 -18.77 -12.51 10.27
CA GLY A 491 -19.21 -13.90 10.50
C GLY A 491 -20.73 -14.00 10.66
N GLU A 492 -21.35 -13.04 11.30
CA GLU A 492 -22.80 -12.99 11.51
C GLU A 492 -23.59 -12.62 10.23
N ASP A 493 -23.07 -11.71 9.39
CA ASP A 493 -23.70 -11.35 8.10
C ASP A 493 -23.49 -12.40 6.99
N SER A 494 -22.58 -13.38 7.17
CA SER A 494 -22.33 -14.44 6.18
C SER A 494 -23.33 -15.60 6.22
N ASP A 495 -24.27 -15.62 7.16
CA ASP A 495 -25.42 -16.53 7.21
C ASP A 495 -26.60 -16.09 6.31
N VAL A 496 -26.35 -15.19 5.36
CA VAL A 496 -27.31 -14.89 4.30
C VAL A 496 -27.49 -16.14 3.43
N ASP A 497 -28.63 -16.76 3.61
CA ASP A 497 -29.14 -17.94 2.92
C ASP A 497 -28.93 -17.84 1.40
N VAL A 498 -27.91 -18.53 0.90
CA VAL A 498 -27.56 -18.65 -0.53
C VAL A 498 -28.71 -19.31 -1.33
N SER A 499 -29.72 -19.88 -0.67
CA SER A 499 -30.90 -20.50 -1.31
C SER A 499 -31.84 -19.47 -1.97
N ARG A 500 -31.71 -18.18 -1.65
CA ARG A 500 -32.54 -17.08 -2.23
C ARG A 500 -31.98 -16.46 -3.51
N LEU A 501 -30.81 -16.91 -4.00
CA LEU A 501 -30.25 -16.49 -5.29
C LEU A 501 -30.54 -17.50 -6.41
N ALA A 502 -31.62 -18.26 -6.33
CA ALA A 502 -32.14 -19.01 -7.46
C ALA A 502 -32.63 -18.01 -8.51
N LEU A 503 -31.94 -17.94 -9.65
CA LEU A 503 -32.37 -17.22 -10.84
C LEU A 503 -33.79 -17.66 -11.22
N PRO A 504 -34.70 -16.77 -11.61
CA PRO A 504 -36.01 -17.16 -12.11
C PRO A 504 -35.85 -18.02 -13.36
N ASN A 505 -36.62 -19.09 -13.38
CA ASN A 505 -36.64 -20.08 -14.45
C ASN A 505 -37.00 -19.40 -15.80
N PRO A 506 -36.24 -19.60 -16.90
CA PRO A 506 -36.50 -18.90 -18.17
C PRO A 506 -37.68 -19.50 -19.00
N GLN A 507 -38.69 -20.05 -18.36
CA GLN A 507 -39.82 -20.66 -19.04
C GLN A 507 -41.21 -20.04 -18.72
N GLU A 508 -41.23 -18.85 -18.05
CA GLU A 508 -42.50 -18.13 -17.90
C GLU A 508 -42.28 -16.64 -18.21
N ALA A 509 -42.16 -16.29 -19.50
CA ALA A 509 -42.49 -14.99 -20.10
C ALA A 509 -42.63 -15.16 -21.63
#